data_3d3f2170b43b4f696f49f206bdccdf77
#
_entry.id   3d3f2170b43b4f696f49f206bdccdf77
#
_cell.length_a   1.000
_cell.length_b   1.000
_cell.length_c   1.000
_cell.angle_alpha   90.00
_cell.angle_beta   90.00
_cell.angle_gamma   90.00
#
_symmetry.space_group_name_H-M   'P 1'
#
loop_
_entity.id
_entity.type
_entity.pdbx_description
1 polymer ?
#
loop_
_entity_poly.entity_id
_entity_poly.type
_entity_poly.pdbx_seq_one_letter_code
_entity_poly.pdbx_strand_id
1 'polypeptide(L)' 'MAIGAKPSNWTAILWAAPQGGFSALNPETGTTSEGETHAEALSNLVEATALYIEEFPVPLGERPVVTTFHITDVA' A
#
# COMPACT_ATOMS: atom_id res chain seq x y z
N MET A 1 -24.66 -4.44 -11.12
CA MET A 1 -24.49 -4.89 -10.58
C MET A 1 -23.51 -5.03 -10.21
N ALA A 2 -23.33 -4.68 -9.74
CA ALA A 2 -22.35 -4.79 -9.45
C ALA A 2 -22.03 -5.66 -8.90
N ILE A 3 -22.37 -5.91 -9.23
CA ILE A 3 -22.18 -6.72 -8.92
C ILE A 3 -21.14 -7.01 -8.48
N GLY A 4 -21.11 -7.28 -8.14
CA GLY A 4 -20.12 -7.74 -7.74
C GLY A 4 -19.15 -7.06 -7.04
N ALA A 5 -19.48 -6.25 -6.36
CA ALA A 5 -18.49 -5.60 -5.61
C ALA A 5 -18.01 -6.57 -4.58
N LYS A 6 -17.06 -7.35 -4.93
CA LYS A 6 -16.45 -8.18 -3.97
C LYS A 6 -15.41 -7.42 -3.23
N PRO A 7 -15.19 -7.65 -1.96
CA PRO A 7 -14.07 -7.06 -1.24
C PRO A 7 -12.77 -7.50 -1.91
N SER A 8 -11.86 -6.58 -2.03
CA SER A 8 -10.55 -6.86 -2.58
C SER A 8 -9.51 -6.64 -1.53
N ASN A 9 -8.49 -7.46 -1.58
CA ASN A 9 -7.36 -7.28 -0.70
C ASN A 9 -6.30 -6.47 -1.42
N TRP A 10 -5.85 -5.42 -0.78
CA TRP A 10 -4.82 -4.56 -1.31
C TRP A 10 -3.60 -4.66 -0.42
N THR A 11 -2.45 -4.44 -0.99
CA THR A 11 -1.20 -4.63 -0.27
C THR A 11 -0.78 -3.35 0.42
N ALA A 12 -0.26 -3.47 1.63
CA ALA A 12 0.34 -2.35 2.33
C ALA A 12 1.71 -2.76 2.81
N ILE A 13 2.68 -1.91 2.55
CA ILE A 13 4.04 -2.07 3.03
C ILE A 13 4.33 -0.89 3.94
N LEU A 14 4.70 -1.18 5.18
CA LEU A 14 4.91 -0.13 6.18
C LEU A 14 6.32 -0.17 6.69
N TRP A 15 6.86 1.00 6.99
CA TRP A 15 8.20 1.09 7.55
C TRP A 15 8.31 2.36 8.40
N ALA A 16 9.29 2.36 9.28
CA ALA A 16 9.55 3.52 10.13
C ALA A 16 10.22 4.61 9.27
N ALA A 17 9.69 5.82 9.36
CA ALA A 17 10.24 6.93 8.61
C ALA A 17 11.46 7.48 9.34
N PRO A 18 12.49 7.90 8.61
CA PRO A 18 13.71 8.38 9.27
C PRO A 18 13.49 9.56 10.20
N GLN A 19 12.54 10.44 9.89
CA GLN A 19 12.32 11.60 10.73
C GLN A 19 11.24 11.38 11.78
N GLY A 20 10.79 10.16 11.94
CA GLY A 20 9.78 9.82 12.94
C GLY A 20 8.48 9.42 12.29
N GLY A 21 7.68 8.67 13.04
CA GLY A 21 6.44 8.16 12.49
C GLY A 21 6.66 7.00 11.56
N PHE A 22 5.64 6.71 10.75
CA PHE A 22 5.65 5.57 9.85
C PHE A 22 5.12 5.96 8.50
N SER A 23 5.63 5.29 7.48
CA SER A 23 5.18 5.46 6.11
C SER A 23 4.53 4.18 5.63
N ALA A 24 3.65 4.31 4.65
CA ALA A 24 2.97 3.16 4.08
C ALA A 24 2.88 3.33 2.57
N LEU A 25 2.95 2.21 1.87
CA LEU A 25 2.89 2.18 0.42
C LEU A 25 1.93 1.11 -0.04
N ASN A 26 1.08 1.44 -0.98
CA ASN A 26 0.27 0.48 -1.69
C ASN A 26 0.91 0.25 -3.06
N PRO A 27 1.55 -0.89 -3.30
CA PRO A 27 2.25 -1.10 -4.56
C PRO A 27 1.33 -1.23 -5.77
N GLU A 28 0.07 -1.61 -5.58
CA GLU A 28 -0.85 -1.74 -6.70
C GLU A 28 -1.13 -0.40 -7.36
N THR A 29 -1.18 0.66 -6.57
CA THR A 29 -1.47 2.00 -7.10
C THR A 29 -0.30 2.94 -7.03
N GLY A 30 0.69 2.63 -6.21
CA GLY A 30 1.78 3.57 -5.94
C GLY A 30 1.42 4.62 -4.90
N THR A 31 0.26 4.50 -4.29
CA THR A 31 -0.18 5.46 -3.28
C THR A 31 0.63 5.32 -2.01
N THR A 32 0.96 6.44 -1.38
CA THR A 32 1.71 6.45 -0.13
C THR A 32 0.98 7.28 0.91
N SER A 33 1.32 7.02 2.15
CA SER A 33 0.77 7.78 3.27
C SER A 33 1.75 7.77 4.43
N GLU A 34 1.41 8.51 5.47
CA GLU A 34 2.22 8.60 6.68
C GLU A 34 1.30 8.65 7.89
N GLY A 35 1.86 8.34 9.04
CA GLY A 35 1.13 8.43 10.29
C GLY A 35 2.08 8.32 11.47
N GLU A 36 1.58 8.63 12.64
CA GLU A 36 2.38 8.56 13.87
C GLU A 36 2.56 7.13 14.33
N THR A 37 1.63 6.26 13.96
CA THR A 37 1.70 4.84 14.31
C THR A 37 1.46 4.03 13.05
N HIS A 38 1.78 2.73 13.12
CA HIS A 38 1.47 1.82 12.01
C HIS A 38 -0.01 1.87 11.67
N ALA A 39 -0.86 1.84 12.69
CA ALA A 39 -2.30 1.83 12.47
C ALA A 39 -2.76 3.10 11.77
N GLU A 40 -2.19 4.24 12.15
CA GLU A 40 -2.58 5.49 11.52
C GLU A 40 -2.09 5.57 10.08
N ALA A 41 -0.84 5.16 9.84
CA ALA A 41 -0.31 5.16 8.48
C ALA A 41 -1.14 4.24 7.59
N LEU A 42 -1.54 3.08 8.11
CA LEU A 42 -2.35 2.15 7.34
C LEU A 42 -3.73 2.74 7.06
N SER A 43 -4.36 3.33 8.07
CA SER A 43 -5.67 3.93 7.89
C SER A 43 -5.63 5.05 6.84
N ASN A 44 -4.59 5.86 6.89
CA ASN A 44 -4.42 6.93 5.92
C ASN A 44 -4.17 6.36 4.52
N LEU A 45 -3.45 5.25 4.43
CA LEU A 45 -3.21 4.61 3.15
C LEU A 45 -4.50 4.07 2.55
N VAL A 46 -5.32 3.45 3.37
CA VAL A 46 -6.61 2.92 2.90
C VAL A 46 -7.43 4.05 2.28
N GLU A 47 -7.49 5.18 2.98
CA GLU A 47 -8.27 6.31 2.50
C GLU A 47 -7.69 6.87 1.19
N ALA A 48 -6.37 7.05 1.15
CA ALA A 48 -5.74 7.58 -0.04
C ALA A 48 -5.88 6.63 -1.22
N THR A 49 -5.75 5.33 -0.98
CA THR A 49 -5.87 4.35 -2.03
C THR A 49 -7.30 4.31 -2.57
N ALA A 50 -8.28 4.37 -1.67
CA ALA A 50 -9.68 4.36 -2.10
C ALA A 50 -9.99 5.56 -2.98
N LEU A 51 -9.49 6.73 -2.63
CA LEU A 51 -9.70 7.91 -3.45
C LEU A 51 -9.02 7.78 -4.81
N TYR A 52 -7.83 7.20 -4.82
CA TYR A 52 -7.11 7.01 -6.07
C TYR A 52 -7.87 6.10 -7.02
N ILE A 53 -8.42 5.00 -6.52
CA ILE A 53 -9.10 4.07 -7.41
C ILE A 53 -10.42 4.61 -7.91
N GLU A 54 -11.03 5.55 -7.20
CA GLU A 54 -12.22 6.21 -7.71
C GLU A 54 -11.91 6.98 -8.98
N GLU A 55 -10.75 7.64 -9.01
CA GLU A 55 -10.34 8.44 -10.16
C GLU A 55 -9.69 7.61 -11.23
N PHE A 56 -8.90 6.62 -10.83
CA PHE A 56 -8.09 5.85 -11.74
C PHE A 56 -8.31 4.37 -11.45
N PRO A 57 -9.36 3.77 -12.01
CA PRO A 57 -9.61 2.35 -11.75
C PRO A 57 -8.41 1.49 -12.14
N VAL A 58 -8.07 0.56 -11.27
CA VAL A 58 -6.90 -0.28 -11.43
C VAL A 58 -7.34 -1.69 -11.77
N PRO A 59 -6.83 -2.26 -12.85
CA PRO A 59 -7.15 -3.65 -13.15
C PRO A 59 -6.61 -4.55 -12.06
N LEU A 60 -7.41 -5.51 -11.65
CA LEU A 60 -7.04 -6.41 -10.57
C LEU A 60 -6.52 -7.74 -11.05
N GLY A 61 -6.07 -7.79 -12.27
CA GLY A 61 -5.66 -9.05 -12.85
C GLY A 61 -4.49 -9.67 -12.14
N GLU A 62 -3.43 -8.93 -11.99
CA GLU A 62 -2.25 -9.46 -11.38
C GLU A 62 -1.83 -8.62 -10.21
N ARG A 63 -1.54 -9.30 -9.13
CA ARG A 63 -1.13 -8.64 -7.93
C ARG A 63 0.37 -8.72 -7.78
N PRO A 64 1.00 -7.70 -7.24
CA PRO A 64 2.42 -7.80 -6.94
C PRO A 64 2.67 -8.84 -5.87
N VAL A 65 3.79 -9.49 -5.96
CA VAL A 65 4.24 -10.42 -4.95
C VAL A 65 5.25 -9.71 -4.09
N VAL A 66 4.99 -9.65 -2.79
CA VAL A 66 5.89 -8.99 -1.86
C VAL A 66 6.83 -10.05 -1.29
N THR A 67 8.11 -9.84 -1.47
CA THR A 67 9.10 -10.79 -1.00
C THR A 67 10.34 -10.03 -0.55
N THR A 68 11.25 -10.74 0.05
CA THR A 68 12.54 -10.18 0.44
C THR A 68 13.64 -10.96 -0.22
N PHE A 69 14.80 -10.36 -0.31
CA PHE A 69 15.95 -11.04 -0.85
C PHE A 69 17.20 -10.58 -0.09
N HIS A 70 18.21 -11.37 -0.20
CA HIS A 70 19.42 -11.15 0.58
C HIS A 70 20.54 -10.74 -0.35
N ILE A 71 21.27 -9.69 0.03
CA ILE A 71 22.43 -9.27 -0.72
C ILE A 71 23.66 -9.56 0.13
N THR A 72 24.59 -10.31 -0.44
CA THR A 72 25.84 -10.58 0.22
C THR A 72 26.91 -9.72 -0.41
N ASP A 73 28.02 -9.63 0.25
CA ASP A 73 29.18 -8.92 -0.28
C ASP A 73 28.90 -7.48 -0.60
N VAL A 74 28.06 -6.88 0.18
CA VAL A 74 27.89 -5.45 0.08
C VAL A 74 29.08 -4.81 0.73
N ALA A 75 29.86 -4.15 -0.04
CA ALA A 75 31.06 -3.55 0.47
C ALA A 75 30.78 -2.28 1.23
#